data_c7d64d628d3fd1a6e3bfefbdaaf62ffc
#
_entry.id   c7d64d628d3fd1a6e3bfefbdaaf62ffc
#
_cell.length_a   1.000
_cell.length_b   1.000
_cell.length_c   1.000
_cell.angle_alpha   90.00
_cell.angle_beta   90.00
_cell.angle_gamma   90.00
#
_symmetry.space_group_name_H-M   'P 1'
#
loop_
_entity.id
_entity.type
_entity.pdbx_description
1 polymer ?
#
loop_
_entity_poly.entity_id
_entity_poly.type
_entity_poly.pdbx_seq_one_letter_code
_entity_poly.pdbx_strand_id
1 'polypeptide(L)'
;MKKFLFVILVLGAFVLAACGGGATEAPATLAPVPADFAGKTNPLGADAATDGAKVFQVNCEPCHGPKGHGDGPAGTALDPKPKNLGVIQQMAGDDFLFWRISTGSPGTSMAPWQGILTEDQIWQVVAFVRTLQP
;
A
#
# COMPACT_ATOMS: atom_id res chain seq x y z
N MET A 1 -69.14 37.82 20.18
CA MET A 1 -68.97 37.05 18.95
C MET A 1 -67.52 37.32 18.49
N LYS A 2 -66.55 36.57 19.01
CA LYS A 2 -65.13 36.78 18.71
C LYS A 2 -64.61 35.55 17.97
N LYS A 3 -64.28 35.76 16.71
CA LYS A 3 -63.67 34.72 15.86
C LYS A 3 -62.24 34.51 16.25
N PHE A 4 -61.88 33.36 16.83
CA PHE A 4 -60.50 32.97 17.07
C PHE A 4 -59.94 32.34 15.79
N LEU A 5 -59.00 33.04 15.21
CA LEU A 5 -58.18 32.57 14.08
C LEU A 5 -57.01 31.74 14.61
N PHE A 6 -57.07 30.42 14.45
CA PHE A 6 -55.97 29.55 14.75
C PHE A 6 -54.97 29.58 13.59
N VAL A 7 -53.85 30.24 13.79
CA VAL A 7 -52.68 30.16 12.92
C VAL A 7 -51.87 28.95 13.34
N ILE A 8 -51.95 27.87 12.57
CA ILE A 8 -51.08 26.70 12.75
C ILE A 8 -49.74 27.02 12.09
N LEU A 9 -48.73 27.27 12.90
CA LEU A 9 -47.35 27.45 12.47
C LEU A 9 -46.71 26.06 12.32
N VAL A 10 -46.66 25.55 11.08
CA VAL A 10 -45.96 24.31 10.76
C VAL A 10 -44.46 24.62 10.68
N LEU A 11 -43.74 24.34 11.77
CA LEU A 11 -42.26 24.30 11.74
C LEU A 11 -41.84 23.05 10.98
N GLY A 12 -41.49 23.23 9.71
CA GLY A 12 -40.79 22.19 8.93
C GLY A 12 -39.38 22.02 9.44
N ALA A 13 -39.13 20.94 10.18
CA ALA A 13 -37.77 20.51 10.52
C ALA A 13 -37.10 19.99 9.27
N PHE A 14 -36.22 20.81 8.65
CA PHE A 14 -35.30 20.37 7.61
C PHE A 14 -34.20 19.51 8.27
N VAL A 15 -34.37 18.19 8.21
CA VAL A 15 -33.30 17.24 8.54
C VAL A 15 -32.31 17.25 7.39
N LEU A 16 -31.21 18.02 7.53
CA LEU A 16 -30.05 17.92 6.66
C LEU A 16 -29.38 16.58 6.97
N ALA A 17 -29.74 15.55 6.22
CA ALA A 17 -28.94 14.32 6.15
C ALA A 17 -27.61 14.67 5.48
N ALA A 18 -26.60 15.01 6.30
CA ALA A 18 -25.22 15.06 5.85
C ALA A 18 -24.79 13.63 5.52
N CYS A 19 -24.97 13.23 4.27
CA CYS A 19 -24.27 12.08 3.73
C CYS A 19 -22.78 12.42 3.74
N GLY A 20 -22.09 12.06 4.82
CA GLY A 20 -20.65 11.95 4.85
C GLY A 20 -20.26 10.89 3.84
N GLY A 21 -20.01 11.31 2.59
CA GLY A 21 -19.39 10.47 1.58
C GLY A 21 -17.97 10.16 2.01
N GLY A 22 -17.79 9.08 2.77
CA GLY A 22 -16.52 8.43 2.87
C GLY A 22 -16.16 8.03 1.44
N ALA A 23 -15.15 8.66 0.85
CA ALA A 23 -14.56 8.19 -0.38
C ALA A 23 -14.09 6.76 -0.11
N THR A 24 -14.88 5.78 -0.54
CA THR A 24 -14.43 4.39 -0.58
C THR A 24 -13.30 4.37 -1.61
N GLU A 25 -12.07 4.39 -1.11
CA GLU A 25 -10.89 4.22 -1.96
C GLU A 25 -11.11 2.92 -2.73
N ALA A 26 -11.18 3.00 -4.06
CA ALA A 26 -11.36 1.84 -4.90
C ALA A 26 -10.26 0.82 -4.56
N PRO A 27 -10.57 -0.49 -4.48
CA PRO A 27 -9.57 -1.49 -4.17
C PRO A 27 -8.39 -1.32 -5.11
N ALA A 28 -7.20 -1.17 -4.54
CA ALA A 28 -5.97 -0.98 -5.31
C ALA A 28 -5.76 -2.20 -6.21
N THR A 29 -6.02 -2.03 -7.50
CA THR A 29 -5.73 -3.08 -8.49
C THR A 29 -4.24 -3.10 -8.75
N LEU A 30 -3.61 -4.26 -8.55
CA LEU A 30 -2.22 -4.46 -8.89
C LEU A 30 -2.05 -4.49 -10.41
N ALA A 31 -0.95 -3.92 -10.90
CA ALA A 31 -0.61 -4.05 -12.32
C ALA A 31 -0.33 -5.53 -12.68
N PRO A 32 -0.66 -5.98 -13.89
CA PRO A 32 -0.37 -7.34 -14.32
C PRO A 32 1.15 -7.60 -14.32
N VAL A 33 1.55 -8.76 -13.81
CA VAL A 33 2.95 -9.19 -13.81
C VAL A 33 3.38 -9.53 -15.24
N PRO A 34 4.50 -8.98 -15.74
CA PRO A 34 5.02 -9.34 -17.06
C PRO A 34 5.38 -10.83 -17.17
N ALA A 35 5.28 -11.38 -18.37
CA ALA A 35 5.50 -12.81 -18.62
C ALA A 35 6.85 -13.33 -18.11
N ASP A 36 7.91 -12.52 -18.17
CA ASP A 36 9.25 -12.88 -17.69
C ASP A 36 9.34 -13.08 -16.16
N PHE A 37 8.36 -12.56 -15.43
CA PHE A 37 8.27 -12.65 -13.98
C PHE A 37 7.11 -13.52 -13.50
N ALA A 38 6.08 -13.67 -14.31
CA ALA A 38 4.83 -14.34 -13.93
C ALA A 38 5.07 -15.78 -13.43
N GLY A 39 4.43 -16.11 -12.31
CA GLY A 39 4.49 -17.45 -11.72
C GLY A 39 5.77 -17.75 -10.95
N LYS A 40 6.71 -16.80 -10.80
CA LYS A 40 7.88 -17.00 -9.94
C LYS A 40 7.44 -17.09 -8.47
N THR A 41 8.02 -18.05 -7.76
CA THR A 41 7.83 -18.22 -6.31
C THR A 41 9.17 -18.09 -5.61
N ASN A 42 9.14 -17.66 -4.35
CA ASN A 42 10.38 -17.48 -3.59
C ASN A 42 11.09 -18.85 -3.38
N PRO A 43 12.31 -19.03 -3.89
CA PRO A 43 13.02 -20.30 -3.76
C PRO A 43 13.70 -20.49 -2.38
N LEU A 44 13.81 -19.42 -1.56
CA LEU A 44 14.61 -19.42 -0.33
C LEU A 44 13.84 -19.84 0.93
N GLY A 45 12.50 -19.91 0.88
CA GLY A 45 11.69 -20.23 2.05
C GLY A 45 11.60 -19.10 3.09
N ALA A 46 10.86 -19.36 4.17
CA ALA A 46 10.51 -18.35 5.19
C ALA A 46 11.73 -17.89 6.03
N ASP A 47 12.73 -18.74 6.23
CA ASP A 47 13.92 -18.42 7.04
C ASP A 47 14.74 -17.26 6.45
N ALA A 48 14.62 -17.03 5.15
CA ALA A 48 15.26 -15.91 4.46
C ALA A 48 14.78 -14.52 4.92
N ALA A 49 13.65 -14.46 5.62
CA ALA A 49 13.09 -13.18 6.11
C ALA A 49 14.03 -12.46 7.10
N THR A 50 14.82 -13.20 7.87
CA THR A 50 15.78 -12.60 8.82
C THR A 50 16.89 -11.82 8.10
N ASP A 51 17.43 -12.36 7.03
CA ASP A 51 18.40 -11.65 6.21
C ASP A 51 17.75 -10.59 5.34
N GLY A 52 16.51 -10.84 4.86
CA GLY A 52 15.70 -9.87 4.17
C GLY A 52 15.42 -8.62 5.00
N ALA A 53 15.22 -8.76 6.32
CA ALA A 53 15.05 -7.62 7.23
C ALA A 53 16.28 -6.70 7.23
N LYS A 54 17.48 -7.26 7.21
CA LYS A 54 18.74 -6.48 7.17
C LYS A 54 18.87 -5.71 5.85
N VAL A 55 18.57 -6.38 4.73
CA VAL A 55 18.59 -5.75 3.40
C VAL A 55 17.53 -4.64 3.32
N PHE A 56 16.32 -4.91 3.81
CA PHE A 56 15.22 -3.96 3.84
C PHE A 56 15.55 -2.71 4.66
N GLN A 57 16.10 -2.88 5.86
CA GLN A 57 16.47 -1.80 6.76
C GLN A 57 17.39 -0.78 6.09
N VAL A 58 18.38 -1.26 5.35
CA VAL A 58 19.37 -0.38 4.71
C VAL A 58 18.82 0.28 3.45
N ASN A 59 18.06 -0.47 2.63
CA ASN A 59 17.74 -0.06 1.27
C ASN A 59 16.29 0.41 1.07
N CYS A 60 15.35 -0.06 1.88
CA CYS A 60 13.92 0.14 1.66
C CYS A 60 13.26 0.98 2.75
N GLU A 61 13.67 0.78 4.00
CA GLU A 61 13.11 1.44 5.19
C GLU A 61 13.14 2.97 5.11
N PRO A 62 14.18 3.64 4.56
CA PRO A 62 14.16 5.10 4.45
C PRO A 62 12.92 5.66 3.76
N CYS A 63 12.35 4.94 2.81
CA CYS A 63 11.11 5.32 2.13
C CYS A 63 9.89 4.59 2.67
N HIS A 64 9.99 3.27 2.90
CA HIS A 64 8.84 2.44 3.27
C HIS A 64 8.53 2.42 4.77
N GLY A 65 9.46 2.88 5.62
CA GLY A 65 9.34 2.79 7.08
C GLY A 65 9.65 1.38 7.61
N PRO A 66 9.96 1.25 8.92
CA PRO A 66 10.40 0.00 9.53
C PRO A 66 9.33 -1.10 9.51
N LYS A 67 8.06 -0.72 9.41
CA LYS A 67 6.91 -1.64 9.30
C LYS A 67 6.35 -1.71 7.87
N GLY A 68 6.97 -1.02 6.93
CA GLY A 68 6.51 -1.00 5.54
C GLY A 68 5.22 -0.20 5.29
N HIS A 69 4.84 0.71 6.18
CA HIS A 69 3.60 1.50 6.06
C HIS A 69 3.70 2.66 5.06
N GLY A 70 4.87 2.91 4.46
CA GLY A 70 5.12 4.03 3.57
C GLY A 70 5.42 5.34 4.32
N ASP A 71 5.74 5.24 5.59
CA ASP A 71 5.96 6.33 6.54
C ASP A 71 7.43 6.61 6.84
N GLY A 72 8.33 6.06 6.04
CA GLY A 72 9.75 6.35 6.15
C GLY A 72 10.06 7.84 5.92
N PRO A 73 11.10 8.38 6.58
CA PRO A 73 11.39 9.82 6.56
C PRO A 73 11.59 10.36 5.14
N ALA A 74 12.19 9.60 4.24
CA ALA A 74 12.32 10.00 2.84
C ALA A 74 11.02 9.77 2.04
N GLY A 75 10.19 8.80 2.44
CA GLY A 75 8.95 8.45 1.75
C GLY A 75 7.83 9.48 1.94
N THR A 76 7.79 10.14 3.09
CA THR A 76 6.70 11.09 3.43
C THR A 76 6.65 12.31 2.51
N ALA A 77 7.77 12.69 1.90
CA ALA A 77 7.90 13.82 0.98
C ALA A 77 7.67 13.44 -0.49
N LEU A 78 7.50 12.15 -0.80
CA LEU A 78 7.32 11.68 -2.18
C LEU A 78 5.86 11.82 -2.65
N ASP A 79 5.71 12.04 -3.96
CA ASP A 79 4.42 12.02 -4.64
C ASP A 79 4.53 11.14 -5.91
N PRO A 80 3.82 10.01 -6.00
CA PRO A 80 3.01 9.41 -4.94
C PRO A 80 3.86 8.88 -3.77
N LYS A 81 3.25 8.87 -2.58
CA LYS A 81 3.87 8.25 -1.39
C LYS A 81 4.03 6.74 -1.57
N PRO A 82 5.04 6.13 -0.92
CA PRO A 82 5.16 4.67 -0.89
C PRO A 82 3.88 4.02 -0.34
N LYS A 83 3.48 2.91 -0.95
CA LYS A 83 2.32 2.15 -0.52
C LYS A 83 2.63 1.38 0.77
N ASN A 84 1.58 1.07 1.55
CA ASN A 84 1.68 0.15 2.69
C ASN A 84 1.95 -1.27 2.17
N LEU A 85 3.15 -1.78 2.45
CA LEU A 85 3.60 -3.09 1.99
C LEU A 85 2.85 -4.24 2.66
N GLY A 86 2.41 -4.07 3.91
CA GLY A 86 1.59 -5.05 4.61
C GLY A 86 0.23 -5.27 3.92
N VAL A 87 -0.34 -4.22 3.32
CA VAL A 87 -1.55 -4.32 2.50
C VAL A 87 -1.24 -4.94 1.14
N ILE A 88 -0.20 -4.47 0.47
CA ILE A 88 0.18 -4.95 -0.87
C ILE A 88 0.49 -6.44 -0.85
N GLN A 89 1.24 -6.93 0.13
CA GLN A 89 1.65 -8.33 0.19
C GLN A 89 0.48 -9.31 0.35
N GLN A 90 -0.67 -8.87 0.87
CA GLN A 90 -1.87 -9.70 0.97
C GLN A 90 -2.53 -9.95 -0.39
N MET A 91 -2.35 -9.05 -1.34
CA MET A 91 -2.95 -9.11 -2.68
C MET A 91 -1.97 -9.59 -3.74
N ALA A 92 -0.67 -9.43 -3.50
CA ALA A 92 0.40 -9.68 -4.44
C ALA A 92 0.93 -11.11 -4.34
N GLY A 93 1.23 -11.76 -5.46
CA GLY A 93 2.07 -12.95 -5.52
C GLY A 93 3.55 -12.62 -5.27
N ASP A 94 4.38 -13.64 -5.05
CA ASP A 94 5.83 -13.48 -4.93
C ASP A 94 6.43 -12.91 -6.22
N ASP A 95 5.91 -13.33 -7.35
CA ASP A 95 6.26 -12.83 -8.68
C ASP A 95 6.06 -11.31 -8.81
N PHE A 96 4.94 -10.79 -8.29
CA PHE A 96 4.68 -9.35 -8.29
C PHE A 96 5.68 -8.59 -7.40
N LEU A 97 5.93 -9.08 -6.19
CA LEU A 97 6.87 -8.45 -5.27
C LEU A 97 8.29 -8.46 -5.83
N PHE A 98 8.72 -9.63 -6.31
CA PHE A 98 10.04 -9.79 -6.94
C PHE A 98 10.20 -8.86 -8.15
N TRP A 99 9.18 -8.84 -9.03
CA TRP A 99 9.19 -7.94 -10.19
C TRP A 99 9.33 -6.48 -9.78
N ARG A 100 8.50 -6.01 -8.84
CA ARG A 100 8.52 -4.61 -8.41
C ARG A 100 9.83 -4.21 -7.76
N ILE A 101 10.40 -5.06 -6.93
CA ILE A 101 11.72 -4.78 -6.34
C ILE A 101 12.78 -4.78 -7.44
N SER A 102 12.77 -5.77 -8.34
CA SER A 102 13.76 -5.86 -9.42
C SER A 102 13.75 -4.64 -10.34
N THR A 103 12.56 -4.22 -10.80
CA THR A 103 12.41 -3.23 -11.88
C THR A 103 11.99 -1.84 -11.42
N GLY A 104 11.72 -1.66 -10.13
CA GLY A 104 11.18 -0.43 -9.60
C GLY A 104 9.69 -0.24 -9.94
N SER A 105 9.19 0.96 -9.71
CA SER A 105 7.80 1.32 -9.98
C SER A 105 7.73 2.56 -10.89
N PRO A 106 7.46 2.39 -12.18
CA PRO A 106 7.37 3.50 -13.13
C PRO A 106 6.41 4.59 -12.67
N GLY A 107 6.78 5.85 -12.86
CA GLY A 107 6.00 7.00 -12.42
C GLY A 107 6.10 7.30 -10.91
N THR A 108 7.00 6.62 -10.20
CA THR A 108 7.30 6.88 -8.78
C THR A 108 8.81 7.02 -8.56
N SER A 109 9.20 7.37 -7.34
CA SER A 109 10.62 7.43 -6.94
C SER A 109 11.24 6.07 -6.61
N MET A 110 10.50 4.97 -6.71
CA MET A 110 11.01 3.63 -6.46
C MET A 110 11.91 3.16 -7.61
N ALA A 111 13.22 3.23 -7.41
CA ALA A 111 14.22 2.80 -8.39
C ALA A 111 14.29 1.26 -8.51
N PRO A 112 14.81 0.73 -9.64
CA PRO A 112 15.10 -0.69 -9.80
C PRO A 112 16.27 -1.12 -8.91
N TRP A 113 16.14 -2.33 -8.32
CA TRP A 113 17.19 -2.92 -7.48
C TRP A 113 17.95 -4.03 -8.16
N GLN A 114 17.48 -4.52 -9.32
CA GLN A 114 18.25 -5.45 -10.14
C GLN A 114 19.59 -4.83 -10.56
N GLY A 115 20.70 -5.55 -10.33
CA GLY A 115 22.05 -5.04 -10.58
C GLY A 115 22.65 -4.26 -9.40
N ILE A 116 21.88 -3.87 -8.40
CA ILE A 116 22.33 -3.28 -7.13
C ILE A 116 22.32 -4.35 -6.05
N LEU A 117 21.23 -5.09 -5.93
CA LEU A 117 21.07 -6.25 -5.07
C LEU A 117 21.26 -7.53 -5.90
N THR A 118 21.77 -8.59 -5.28
CA THR A 118 21.74 -9.92 -5.89
C THR A 118 20.30 -10.44 -5.96
N GLU A 119 20.05 -11.43 -6.82
CA GLU A 119 18.73 -12.06 -6.93
C GLU A 119 18.29 -12.66 -5.58
N ASP A 120 19.20 -13.32 -4.87
CA ASP A 120 18.94 -13.87 -3.54
C ASP A 120 18.55 -12.78 -2.54
N GLN A 121 19.23 -11.64 -2.56
CA GLN A 121 18.87 -10.51 -1.69
C GLN A 121 17.48 -9.96 -2.01
N ILE A 122 17.09 -9.91 -3.28
CA ILE A 122 15.72 -9.52 -3.66
C ILE A 122 14.71 -10.54 -3.11
N TRP A 123 14.98 -11.84 -3.24
CA TRP A 123 14.12 -12.87 -2.68
C TRP A 123 14.07 -12.86 -1.14
N GLN A 124 15.17 -12.55 -0.47
CA GLN A 124 15.21 -12.33 0.96
C GLN A 124 14.29 -11.16 1.37
N VAL A 125 14.33 -10.05 0.63
CA VAL A 125 13.43 -8.92 0.85
C VAL A 125 11.98 -9.33 0.62
N VAL A 126 11.66 -10.11 -0.40
CA VAL A 126 10.31 -10.66 -0.61
C VAL A 126 9.86 -11.48 0.60
N ALA A 127 10.73 -12.37 1.12
CA ALA A 127 10.43 -13.15 2.32
C ALA A 127 10.14 -12.25 3.54
N PHE A 128 10.91 -11.18 3.73
CA PHE A 128 10.67 -10.22 4.82
C PHE A 128 9.36 -9.46 4.62
N VAL A 129 9.06 -8.96 3.43
CA VAL A 129 7.81 -8.25 3.13
C VAL A 129 6.58 -9.12 3.44
N ARG A 130 6.68 -10.45 3.25
CA ARG A 130 5.61 -11.39 3.62
C ARG A 130 5.30 -11.43 5.12
N THR A 131 6.22 -10.99 5.97
CA THR A 131 6.02 -10.93 7.43
C THR A 131 5.34 -9.63 7.89
N LEU A 132 5.28 -8.61 7.03
CA LEU A 132 4.73 -7.30 7.39
C LEU A 132 3.20 -7.36 7.54
N GLN A 133 2.71 -6.62 8.54
CA GLN A 133 1.28 -6.49 8.78
C GLN A 133 0.76 -5.18 8.16
N PRO A 134 -0.54 -5.09 7.81
CA PRO A 134 -1.19 -3.88 7.31
C PRO A 134 -1.11 -2.70 8.27
#